data_587a6b897c0ddf5f13acb41bf5b84b3f
#
_entry.id   587a6b897c0ddf5f13acb41bf5b84b3f
#
_cell.length_a   1.000
_cell.length_b   1.000
_cell.length_c   1.000
_cell.angle_alpha   90.00
_cell.angle_beta   90.00
_cell.angle_gamma   90.00
#
_symmetry.space_group_name_H-M   'P 1'
#
loop_
_entity.id
_entity.type
_entity.pdbx_description
1 polymer ?
#
loop_
_entity_poly.entity_id
_entity_poly.type
_entity_poly.pdbx_seq_one_letter_code
_entity_poly.pdbx_strand_id
1 'polypeptide(L)'
;MSRQWIYQLLARYRAGGLQALEPISRRPHTNPRCLSNELRSEIIKLRRELLIQGLDAGAASIAWHLLQSNQRSPALSTIWRILKAEGLVTPQPKKRPKVYIQRFEAVQPNETWQSDFTHWRLSDGSDVEIINWLYDHSRLLLSCTVFKAITGKIVIDSFNETRNEYGTPISTLTDNGNVYTARFDKGKNGSEYLLSELDIVQKNGSPGHPQTQGKIERFHQTLKKWLTEQERAKDLKELQRQLDEFRTVYNTQRPHRALEMRTPQTSYESTIKATPKEAKDKEHYRVRHDSVDKFGKLSLRRAGKMHHLGVGIDNQFKKVFVVADHYKVSVVEKKTGEIISQHEIQPTRTYWTNYLVDEATKRTRKAK
;
A
#
# COMPACT_ATOMS: atom_id res chain seq x y z
N MET A 1 -9.66 -50.58 31.76
CA MET A 1 -8.99 -49.81 32.85
C MET A 1 -7.91 -50.66 33.47
N SER A 2 -6.71 -50.11 33.76
CA SER A 2 -5.66 -50.84 34.44
C SER A 2 -5.96 -50.96 35.94
N ARG A 3 -5.46 -52.09 36.58
CA ARG A 3 -5.59 -52.32 38.00
C ARG A 3 -5.02 -51.16 38.85
N GLN A 4 -3.88 -50.61 38.42
CA GLN A 4 -3.29 -49.41 39.04
C GLN A 4 -4.17 -48.19 39.03
N TRP A 5 -4.90 -47.93 37.95
CA TRP A 5 -5.84 -46.82 37.86
C TRP A 5 -7.01 -46.95 38.86
N ILE A 6 -7.53 -48.13 39.03
CA ILE A 6 -8.60 -48.39 40.01
C ILE A 6 -8.10 -48.12 41.44
N TYR A 7 -6.89 -48.56 41.79
CA TYR A 7 -6.32 -48.26 43.10
C TYR A 7 -6.07 -46.76 43.32
N GLN A 8 -5.65 -46.04 42.32
CA GLN A 8 -5.51 -44.58 42.40
C GLN A 8 -6.88 -43.88 42.61
N LEU A 9 -7.93 -44.30 41.94
CA LEU A 9 -9.26 -43.77 42.14
C LEU A 9 -9.79 -44.08 43.55
N LEU A 10 -9.59 -45.29 44.04
CA LEU A 10 -9.97 -45.68 45.41
C LEU A 10 -9.18 -44.85 46.46
N ALA A 11 -7.91 -44.62 46.27
CA ALA A 11 -7.13 -43.77 47.17
C ALA A 11 -7.63 -42.30 47.15
N ARG A 12 -7.96 -41.79 45.99
CA ARG A 12 -8.54 -40.43 45.84
C ARG A 12 -9.93 -40.33 46.51
N TYR A 13 -10.78 -41.35 46.33
CA TYR A 13 -12.07 -41.40 46.95
C TYR A 13 -11.99 -41.46 48.50
N ARG A 14 -11.05 -42.24 49.04
CA ARG A 14 -10.80 -42.31 50.49
C ARG A 14 -10.31 -41.00 51.08
N ALA A 15 -9.53 -40.23 50.29
CA ALA A 15 -8.96 -38.94 50.73
C ALA A 15 -9.92 -37.77 50.64
N GLY A 16 -10.86 -37.76 49.69
CA GLY A 16 -11.70 -36.57 49.44
C GLY A 16 -13.10 -36.84 48.90
N GLY A 17 -13.59 -38.09 49.02
CA GLY A 17 -14.96 -38.47 48.62
C GLY A 17 -15.16 -38.41 47.10
N LEU A 18 -16.44 -38.33 46.69
CA LEU A 18 -16.85 -38.29 45.28
C LEU A 18 -16.22 -37.14 44.49
N GLN A 19 -16.05 -35.97 45.11
CA GLN A 19 -15.44 -34.79 44.45
C GLN A 19 -13.99 -35.03 44.04
N ALA A 20 -13.24 -35.82 44.78
CA ALA A 20 -11.85 -36.16 44.45
C ALA A 20 -11.73 -37.12 43.24
N LEU A 21 -12.81 -37.68 42.75
CA LEU A 21 -12.84 -38.52 41.55
C LEU A 21 -12.91 -37.72 40.26
N GLU A 22 -13.28 -36.44 40.33
CA GLU A 22 -13.30 -35.58 39.14
C GLU A 22 -11.93 -35.56 38.44
N PRO A 23 -11.90 -35.49 37.09
CA PRO A 23 -10.66 -35.45 36.35
C PRO A 23 -9.81 -34.25 36.77
N ILE A 24 -8.59 -34.50 37.26
CA ILE A 24 -7.64 -33.46 37.57
C ILE A 24 -7.06 -32.93 36.25
N SER A 25 -7.02 -31.61 36.11
CA SER A 25 -6.38 -30.98 34.93
C SER A 25 -4.95 -31.43 34.80
N ARG A 26 -4.59 -31.92 33.62
CA ARG A 26 -3.20 -32.28 33.26
C ARG A 26 -2.37 -31.08 32.84
N ARG A 27 -2.91 -29.86 32.92
CA ARG A 27 -2.15 -28.65 32.57
C ARG A 27 -1.03 -28.45 33.58
N PRO A 28 0.17 -28.08 33.10
CA PRO A 28 1.24 -27.69 33.99
C PRO A 28 0.81 -26.56 34.90
N HIS A 29 1.13 -26.63 36.18
CA HIS A 29 0.81 -25.57 37.16
C HIS A 29 1.63 -24.30 36.92
N THR A 30 2.78 -24.42 36.27
CA THR A 30 3.64 -23.28 35.89
C THR A 30 3.90 -23.32 34.39
N ASN A 31 3.90 -22.14 33.76
CA ASN A 31 4.31 -21.98 32.37
C ASN A 31 5.53 -21.06 32.33
N PRO A 32 6.78 -21.65 32.27
CA PRO A 32 8.00 -20.85 32.26
C PRO A 32 8.12 -19.90 31.05
N ARG A 33 7.31 -20.14 30.01
CA ARG A 33 7.24 -19.28 28.81
C ARG A 33 6.09 -18.26 28.88
N CYS A 34 5.43 -18.13 30.03
CA CYS A 34 4.39 -17.12 30.22
C CYS A 34 5.02 -15.71 30.19
N LEU A 35 4.38 -14.82 29.48
CA LEU A 35 4.78 -13.41 29.50
C LEU A 35 4.57 -12.85 30.91
N SER A 36 5.49 -11.95 31.32
CA SER A 36 5.32 -11.25 32.58
C SER A 36 4.09 -10.32 32.52
N ASN A 37 3.47 -10.06 33.68
CA ASN A 37 2.32 -9.18 33.76
C ASN A 37 2.66 -7.74 33.39
N GLU A 38 3.89 -7.28 33.67
CA GLU A 38 4.40 -5.96 33.31
C GLU A 38 4.41 -5.76 31.80
N LEU A 39 4.96 -6.74 31.05
CA LEU A 39 5.02 -6.66 29.59
C LEU A 39 3.62 -6.77 28.96
N ARG A 40 2.71 -7.56 29.56
CA ARG A 40 1.32 -7.59 29.15
C ARG A 40 0.64 -6.23 29.32
N SER A 41 0.82 -5.60 30.48
CA SER A 41 0.29 -4.26 30.77
C SER A 41 0.84 -3.21 29.81
N GLU A 42 2.14 -3.28 29.51
CA GLU A 42 2.78 -2.36 28.56
C GLU A 42 2.22 -2.50 27.14
N ILE A 43 1.97 -3.73 26.66
CA ILE A 43 1.33 -3.97 25.37
C ILE A 43 -0.06 -3.33 25.32
N ILE A 44 -0.85 -3.45 26.39
CA ILE A 44 -2.20 -2.88 26.46
C ILE A 44 -2.13 -1.34 26.50
N LYS A 45 -1.19 -0.79 27.27
CA LYS A 45 -0.93 0.64 27.37
C LYS A 45 -0.53 1.23 26.03
N LEU A 46 0.48 0.67 25.36
CA LEU A 46 0.89 1.06 24.01
C LEU A 46 -0.27 1.01 22.99
N ARG A 47 -1.11 -0.03 23.07
CA ARG A 47 -2.31 -0.12 22.20
C ARG A 47 -3.21 1.08 22.37
N ARG A 48 -3.47 1.51 23.60
CA ARG A 48 -4.34 2.64 23.92
C ARG A 48 -3.70 3.97 23.52
N GLU A 49 -2.44 4.17 23.84
CA GLU A 49 -1.68 5.39 23.50
C GLU A 49 -1.61 5.60 21.99
N LEU A 50 -1.27 4.56 21.22
CA LEU A 50 -1.21 4.64 19.76
C LEU A 50 -2.59 4.92 19.14
N LEU A 51 -3.67 4.42 19.73
CA LEU A 51 -5.02 4.72 19.27
C LEU A 51 -5.38 6.19 19.53
N ILE A 52 -5.10 6.70 20.74
CA ILE A 52 -5.32 8.12 21.11
C ILE A 52 -4.52 9.04 20.18
N GLN A 53 -3.32 8.64 19.80
CA GLN A 53 -2.48 9.38 18.86
C GLN A 53 -2.92 9.21 17.39
N GLY A 54 -3.99 8.46 17.10
CA GLY A 54 -4.45 8.18 15.73
C GLY A 54 -3.51 7.29 14.90
N LEU A 55 -2.54 6.65 15.53
CA LEU A 55 -1.54 5.81 14.88
C LEU A 55 -2.02 4.36 14.68
N ASP A 56 -1.24 3.61 13.90
CA ASP A 56 -1.47 2.18 13.75
C ASP A 56 -1.10 1.44 15.03
N ALA A 57 -2.08 0.84 15.68
CA ALA A 57 -1.94 0.17 16.96
C ALA A 57 -2.12 -1.37 16.86
N GLY A 58 -1.75 -1.97 15.71
CA GLY A 58 -1.76 -3.41 15.50
C GLY A 58 -0.57 -4.11 16.15
N ALA A 59 -0.59 -5.46 16.20
CA ALA A 59 0.48 -6.23 16.82
C ALA A 59 1.88 -5.93 16.26
N ALA A 60 1.99 -5.67 14.95
CA ALA A 60 3.27 -5.32 14.32
C ALA A 60 3.79 -3.94 14.76
N SER A 61 2.90 -2.93 14.84
CA SER A 61 3.28 -1.59 15.29
C SER A 61 3.68 -1.61 16.77
N ILE A 62 2.92 -2.31 17.62
CA ILE A 62 3.26 -2.47 19.04
C ILE A 62 4.61 -3.17 19.21
N ALA A 63 4.86 -4.24 18.44
CA ALA A 63 6.15 -4.92 18.47
C ALA A 63 7.32 -3.99 18.11
N TRP A 64 7.11 -3.14 17.09
CA TRP A 64 8.10 -2.16 16.68
C TRP A 64 8.38 -1.13 17.78
N HIS A 65 7.36 -0.55 18.42
CA HIS A 65 7.52 0.41 19.51
C HIS A 65 8.22 -0.19 20.73
N LEU A 66 7.92 -1.45 21.08
CA LEU A 66 8.63 -2.16 22.15
C LEU A 66 10.12 -2.28 21.82
N LEU A 67 10.48 -2.63 20.59
CA LEU A 67 11.88 -2.72 20.15
C LEU A 67 12.59 -1.37 20.17
N GLN A 68 11.92 -0.28 19.79
CA GLN A 68 12.49 1.08 19.89
C GLN A 68 12.78 1.49 21.33
N SER A 69 11.99 0.99 22.29
CA SER A 69 12.19 1.23 23.73
C SER A 69 13.20 0.24 24.37
N ASN A 70 14.01 -0.43 23.58
CA ASN A 70 14.96 -1.48 24.01
C ASN A 70 14.32 -2.63 24.82
N GLN A 71 13.03 -2.86 24.63
CA GLN A 71 12.31 -3.96 25.24
C GLN A 71 12.24 -5.16 24.31
N ARG A 72 12.23 -6.36 24.89
CA ARG A 72 12.04 -7.59 24.11
C ARG A 72 10.61 -7.68 23.61
N SER A 73 10.40 -7.71 22.29
CA SER A 73 9.08 -7.91 21.71
C SER A 73 8.71 -9.39 21.68
N PRO A 74 7.51 -9.77 22.16
CA PRO A 74 6.95 -11.09 21.94
C PRO A 74 6.59 -11.32 20.46
N ALA A 75 6.35 -12.58 20.08
CA ALA A 75 5.82 -12.90 18.77
C ALA A 75 4.50 -12.15 18.48
N LEU A 76 4.30 -11.73 17.23
CA LEU A 76 3.10 -10.98 16.82
C LEU A 76 1.79 -11.70 17.16
N SER A 77 1.78 -13.03 17.04
CA SER A 77 0.64 -13.87 17.43
C SER A 77 0.34 -13.82 18.93
N THR A 78 1.37 -13.63 19.77
CA THR A 78 1.21 -13.50 21.21
C THR A 78 0.63 -12.12 21.55
N ILE A 79 1.14 -11.05 20.96
CA ILE A 79 0.58 -9.69 21.10
C ILE A 79 -0.88 -9.69 20.66
N TRP A 80 -1.18 -10.28 19.50
CA TRP A 80 -2.57 -10.35 19.00
C TRP A 80 -3.50 -11.10 19.95
N ARG A 81 -3.05 -12.24 20.55
CA ARG A 81 -3.84 -13.00 21.52
C ARG A 81 -4.13 -12.18 22.78
N ILE A 82 -3.16 -11.42 23.28
CA ILE A 82 -3.35 -10.51 24.41
C ILE A 82 -4.41 -9.47 24.07
N LEU A 83 -4.26 -8.76 22.94
CA LEU A 83 -5.23 -7.75 22.52
C LEU A 83 -6.63 -8.32 22.32
N LYS A 84 -6.74 -9.54 21.80
CA LYS A 84 -8.03 -10.23 21.65
C LYS A 84 -8.65 -10.60 23.00
N ALA A 85 -7.86 -11.11 23.92
CA ALA A 85 -8.33 -11.47 25.27
C ALA A 85 -8.84 -10.26 26.07
N GLU A 86 -8.23 -9.07 25.82
CA GLU A 86 -8.65 -7.80 26.42
C GLU A 86 -9.79 -7.08 25.64
N GLY A 87 -10.38 -7.75 24.63
CA GLY A 87 -11.45 -7.15 23.81
C GLY A 87 -11.01 -5.98 22.92
N LEU A 88 -9.70 -5.74 22.76
CA LEU A 88 -9.15 -4.63 21.99
C LEU A 88 -9.04 -4.91 20.48
N VAL A 89 -9.59 -6.03 20.01
CA VAL A 89 -9.62 -6.40 18.59
C VAL A 89 -11.05 -6.42 18.09
N THR A 90 -11.39 -5.50 17.20
CA THR A 90 -12.70 -5.50 16.54
C THR A 90 -12.69 -6.50 15.38
N PRO A 91 -13.59 -7.51 15.40
CA PRO A 91 -13.72 -8.43 14.28
C PRO A 91 -14.13 -7.71 13.00
N GLN A 92 -13.47 -8.00 11.88
CA GLN A 92 -13.83 -7.47 10.57
C GLN A 92 -14.16 -8.60 9.60
N PRO A 93 -15.34 -9.24 9.70
CA PRO A 93 -15.69 -10.44 8.92
C PRO A 93 -15.78 -10.17 7.41
N LYS A 94 -16.00 -8.91 7.00
CA LYS A 94 -16.05 -8.49 5.59
C LYS A 94 -14.65 -8.31 4.95
N LYS A 95 -13.59 -8.36 5.74
CA LYS A 95 -12.23 -8.18 5.24
C LYS A 95 -11.76 -9.47 4.56
N ARG A 96 -11.94 -9.56 3.26
CA ARG A 96 -11.41 -10.67 2.46
C ARG A 96 -9.88 -10.55 2.32
N PRO A 97 -9.13 -11.67 2.30
CA PRO A 97 -7.72 -11.65 1.89
C PRO A 97 -7.64 -11.01 0.51
N LYS A 98 -6.78 -10.01 0.33
CA LYS A 98 -6.55 -9.46 -1.00
C LYS A 98 -5.81 -10.50 -1.81
N VAL A 99 -6.35 -10.85 -2.97
CA VAL A 99 -5.64 -11.61 -4.00
C VAL A 99 -4.32 -10.87 -4.27
N TYR A 100 -3.24 -11.62 -4.42
CA TYR A 100 -1.90 -11.08 -4.67
C TYR A 100 -1.91 -10.35 -6.01
N ILE A 101 -1.95 -9.03 -5.96
CA ILE A 101 -1.88 -8.18 -7.14
C ILE A 101 -0.45 -7.66 -7.17
N GLN A 102 0.22 -7.82 -8.29
CA GLN A 102 1.56 -7.29 -8.50
C GLN A 102 1.53 -5.78 -8.23
N ARG A 103 2.27 -5.34 -7.23
CA ARG A 103 2.31 -3.92 -6.85
C ARG A 103 3.29 -3.22 -7.78
N PHE A 104 2.81 -2.23 -8.50
CA PHE A 104 3.71 -1.26 -9.13
C PHE A 104 4.31 -0.40 -8.01
N GLU A 105 5.60 -0.49 -7.85
CA GLU A 105 6.35 0.29 -6.87
C GLU A 105 7.60 0.83 -7.55
N ALA A 106 7.84 2.13 -7.42
CA ALA A 106 9.06 2.75 -7.88
C ALA A 106 10.27 2.08 -7.19
N VAL A 107 11.32 1.81 -7.94
CA VAL A 107 12.50 1.09 -7.44
C VAL A 107 13.33 1.99 -6.54
N GLN A 108 13.34 3.30 -6.80
CA GLN A 108 14.16 4.29 -6.10
C GLN A 108 13.33 5.48 -5.60
N PRO A 109 13.74 6.13 -4.50
CA PRO A 109 13.23 7.43 -4.13
C PRO A 109 13.44 8.44 -5.26
N ASN A 110 12.55 9.42 -5.36
CA ASN A 110 12.51 10.45 -6.40
C ASN A 110 12.17 9.96 -7.83
N GLU A 111 11.88 8.67 -8.02
CA GLU A 111 11.44 8.14 -9.31
C GLU A 111 10.00 8.56 -9.63
N THR A 112 9.08 8.40 -8.67
CA THR A 112 7.67 8.75 -8.87
C THR A 112 7.12 9.43 -7.62
N TRP A 113 6.52 10.62 -7.82
CA TRP A 113 5.72 11.29 -6.81
C TRP A 113 4.24 11.06 -7.08
N GLN A 114 3.49 10.72 -6.04
CA GLN A 114 2.03 10.67 -6.10
C GLN A 114 1.43 11.94 -5.52
N SER A 115 0.41 12.47 -6.17
CA SER A 115 -0.38 13.58 -5.62
C SER A 115 -1.85 13.30 -5.80
N ASP A 116 -2.60 13.69 -4.80
CA ASP A 116 -4.04 13.69 -4.77
C ASP A 116 -4.50 14.69 -3.69
N PHE A 117 -5.77 15.01 -3.65
CA PHE A 117 -6.31 15.84 -2.58
C PHE A 117 -7.52 15.18 -1.93
N THR A 118 -7.79 15.58 -0.70
CA THR A 118 -8.92 15.07 0.06
C THR A 118 -9.64 16.18 0.80
N HIS A 119 -10.93 15.98 1.05
CA HIS A 119 -11.76 16.93 1.77
C HIS A 119 -11.69 16.69 3.28
N TRP A 120 -11.74 17.79 4.01
CA TRP A 120 -11.88 17.81 5.46
C TRP A 120 -12.84 18.91 5.87
N ARG A 121 -13.36 18.85 7.10
CA ARG A 121 -14.31 19.83 7.62
C ARG A 121 -13.77 20.47 8.88
N LEU A 122 -13.80 21.82 8.93
CA LEU A 122 -13.43 22.61 10.10
C LEU A 122 -14.50 22.54 11.20
N SER A 123 -14.21 23.12 12.36
CA SER A 123 -15.14 23.14 13.51
C SER A 123 -16.41 23.96 13.25
N ASP A 124 -16.33 24.97 12.40
CA ASP A 124 -17.48 25.79 11.95
C ASP A 124 -18.35 25.11 10.87
N GLY A 125 -17.97 23.90 10.45
CA GLY A 125 -18.67 23.12 9.42
C GLY A 125 -18.22 23.44 7.99
N SER A 126 -17.30 24.38 7.76
CA SER A 126 -16.79 24.69 6.43
C SER A 126 -15.93 23.55 5.87
N ASP A 127 -16.14 23.24 4.59
CA ASP A 127 -15.34 22.24 3.89
C ASP A 127 -14.05 22.87 3.35
N VAL A 128 -12.97 22.14 3.47
CA VAL A 128 -11.62 22.50 2.98
C VAL A 128 -10.97 21.33 2.28
N GLU A 129 -9.98 21.61 1.46
CA GLU A 129 -9.25 20.61 0.68
C GLU A 129 -7.78 20.56 1.10
N ILE A 130 -7.26 19.34 1.21
CA ILE A 130 -5.88 19.06 1.62
C ILE A 130 -5.18 18.40 0.44
N ILE A 131 -4.17 19.04 -0.16
CA ILE A 131 -3.31 18.47 -1.19
C ILE A 131 -2.09 17.83 -0.55
N ASN A 132 -1.65 16.71 -1.10
CA ASN A 132 -0.47 16.02 -0.64
C ASN A 132 0.45 15.61 -1.79
N TRP A 133 1.76 15.57 -1.48
CA TRP A 133 2.77 14.96 -2.31
C TRP A 133 3.45 13.83 -1.54
N LEU A 134 3.49 12.64 -2.12
CA LEU A 134 3.98 11.42 -1.48
C LEU A 134 4.96 10.69 -2.39
N TYR A 135 6.10 10.24 -1.87
CA TYR A 135 6.97 9.33 -2.61
C TYR A 135 6.33 7.96 -2.81
N ASP A 136 6.36 7.47 -4.05
CA ASP A 136 5.82 6.15 -4.37
C ASP A 136 6.62 5.01 -3.71
N HIS A 137 7.95 5.12 -3.68
CA HIS A 137 8.85 4.11 -3.11
C HIS A 137 8.81 4.09 -1.58
N SER A 138 9.28 5.16 -0.95
CA SER A 138 9.47 5.22 0.51
C SER A 138 8.23 5.59 1.30
N ARG A 139 7.13 5.95 0.65
CA ARG A 139 5.91 6.50 1.29
C ARG A 139 6.14 7.80 2.06
N LEU A 140 7.28 8.45 1.87
CA LEU A 140 7.57 9.72 2.54
C LEU A 140 6.55 10.77 2.13
N LEU A 141 5.91 11.38 3.10
CA LEU A 141 5.02 12.53 2.89
C LEU A 141 5.87 13.77 2.71
N LEU A 142 5.94 14.25 1.48
CA LEU A 142 6.75 15.40 1.08
C LEU A 142 6.10 16.70 1.52
N SER A 143 4.82 16.86 1.21
CA SER A 143 4.02 18.00 1.65
C SER A 143 2.58 17.60 1.90
N CYS A 144 1.91 18.37 2.76
CA CYS A 144 0.51 18.21 3.11
C CYS A 144 -0.04 19.59 3.46
N THR A 145 -0.77 20.21 2.55
CA THR A 145 -1.14 21.63 2.67
C THR A 145 -2.63 21.80 2.49
N VAL A 146 -3.26 22.63 3.34
CA VAL A 146 -4.70 22.89 3.30
C VAL A 146 -5.02 24.19 2.56
N PHE A 147 -6.13 24.15 1.80
CA PHE A 147 -6.70 25.29 1.07
C PHE A 147 -8.21 25.27 1.19
N LYS A 148 -8.87 26.41 0.92
CA LYS A 148 -10.33 26.48 0.81
C LYS A 148 -10.84 25.65 -0.36
N ALA A 149 -10.14 25.75 -1.49
CA ALA A 149 -10.39 24.96 -2.69
C ALA A 149 -9.09 24.86 -3.48
N ILE A 150 -8.81 23.68 -4.07
CA ILE A 150 -7.59 23.44 -4.83
C ILE A 150 -7.85 23.81 -6.30
N THR A 151 -6.97 24.68 -6.82
CA THR A 151 -6.96 25.11 -8.21
C THR A 151 -5.71 24.60 -8.91
N GLY A 152 -5.70 24.61 -10.25
CA GLY A 152 -4.50 24.23 -11.02
C GLY A 152 -3.26 25.07 -10.64
N LYS A 153 -3.45 26.36 -10.28
CA LYS A 153 -2.35 27.19 -9.77
C LYS A 153 -1.79 26.67 -8.46
N ILE A 154 -2.65 26.29 -7.51
CA ILE A 154 -2.22 25.74 -6.21
C ILE A 154 -1.46 24.43 -6.39
N VAL A 155 -1.86 23.57 -7.34
CA VAL A 155 -1.13 22.35 -7.68
C VAL A 155 0.27 22.68 -8.16
N ILE A 156 0.43 23.66 -9.05
CA ILE A 156 1.72 24.13 -9.57
C ILE A 156 2.60 24.70 -8.46
N ASP A 157 2.03 25.59 -7.65
CA ASP A 157 2.77 26.26 -6.56
C ASP A 157 3.25 25.20 -5.53
N SER A 158 2.36 24.32 -5.07
CA SER A 158 2.71 23.26 -4.11
C SER A 158 3.74 22.27 -4.67
N PHE A 159 3.66 21.95 -5.98
CA PHE A 159 4.66 21.12 -6.65
C PHE A 159 6.02 21.80 -6.64
N ASN A 160 6.10 23.10 -7.02
CA ASN A 160 7.35 23.85 -7.06
C ASN A 160 7.99 24.00 -5.67
N GLU A 161 7.19 24.30 -4.64
CA GLU A 161 7.66 24.36 -3.25
C GLU A 161 8.26 23.02 -2.83
N THR A 162 7.53 21.93 -3.06
CA THR A 162 7.98 20.57 -2.74
C THR A 162 9.25 20.20 -3.50
N ARG A 163 9.34 20.57 -4.80
CA ARG A 163 10.50 20.35 -5.64
C ARG A 163 11.74 21.08 -5.15
N ASN A 164 11.58 22.30 -4.66
CA ASN A 164 12.69 23.09 -4.11
C ASN A 164 13.32 22.43 -2.89
N GLU A 165 12.53 21.71 -2.09
CA GLU A 165 12.98 21.00 -0.88
C GLU A 165 13.59 19.61 -1.21
N TYR A 166 12.93 18.85 -2.10
CA TYR A 166 13.25 17.42 -2.33
C TYR A 166 13.92 17.11 -3.68
N GLY A 167 14.07 18.10 -4.55
CA GLY A 167 14.56 17.91 -5.91
C GLY A 167 13.46 17.52 -6.89
N THR A 168 13.83 17.41 -8.17
CA THR A 168 12.90 17.15 -9.28
C THR A 168 12.64 15.65 -9.42
N PRO A 169 11.39 15.17 -9.41
CA PRO A 169 11.07 13.76 -9.64
C PRO A 169 11.22 13.40 -11.12
N ILE A 170 11.39 12.11 -11.39
CA ILE A 170 11.37 11.58 -12.75
C ILE A 170 9.95 11.59 -13.33
N SER A 171 8.96 11.27 -12.50
CA SER A 171 7.56 11.21 -12.92
C SER A 171 6.63 11.58 -11.79
N THR A 172 5.43 12.02 -12.17
CA THR A 172 4.32 12.22 -11.25
C THR A 172 3.19 11.25 -11.58
N LEU A 173 2.48 10.77 -10.56
CA LEU A 173 1.27 9.96 -10.68
C LEU A 173 0.12 10.71 -9.98
N THR A 174 -0.83 11.17 -10.77
CA THR A 174 -1.99 11.92 -10.29
C THR A 174 -3.29 11.27 -10.79
N ASP A 175 -4.41 11.69 -10.24
CA ASP A 175 -5.69 11.32 -10.82
C ASP A 175 -5.96 12.08 -12.14
N ASN A 176 -7.15 11.84 -12.73
CA ASN A 176 -7.57 12.52 -13.95
C ASN A 176 -8.40 13.79 -13.65
N GLY A 177 -8.32 14.33 -12.44
CA GLY A 177 -9.03 15.57 -12.08
C GLY A 177 -8.55 16.77 -12.91
N ASN A 178 -9.49 17.68 -13.25
CA ASN A 178 -9.23 18.82 -14.12
C ASN A 178 -8.09 19.75 -13.60
N VAL A 179 -7.78 19.68 -12.31
CA VAL A 179 -6.68 20.45 -11.71
C VAL A 179 -5.31 19.91 -12.07
N TYR A 180 -5.22 18.60 -12.38
CA TYR A 180 -3.99 17.91 -12.76
C TYR A 180 -3.83 17.73 -14.27
N THR A 181 -4.94 17.59 -15.02
CA THR A 181 -4.90 17.31 -16.46
C THR A 181 -6.09 17.92 -17.19
N ALA A 182 -5.83 18.47 -18.38
CA ALA A 182 -6.86 18.91 -19.33
C ALA A 182 -7.25 17.82 -20.33
N ARG A 183 -7.04 16.54 -20.02
CA ARG A 183 -7.20 15.42 -20.94
C ARG A 183 -8.59 15.30 -21.58
N PHE A 184 -9.60 15.88 -20.96
CA PHE A 184 -10.99 15.91 -21.46
C PHE A 184 -11.30 17.21 -22.21
N ASP A 185 -10.49 18.27 -22.06
CA ASP A 185 -10.57 19.52 -22.81
C ASP A 185 -9.48 19.55 -23.88
N LYS A 186 -9.74 20.20 -25.00
CA LYS A 186 -8.79 20.33 -26.12
C LYS A 186 -7.64 21.26 -25.71
N GLY A 187 -6.59 20.71 -25.05
CA GLY A 187 -5.43 21.49 -24.66
C GLY A 187 -4.63 20.83 -23.53
N LYS A 188 -3.50 21.45 -23.14
CA LYS A 188 -2.74 21.14 -21.93
C LYS A 188 -3.11 22.16 -20.85
N ASN A 189 -3.26 21.72 -19.60
CA ASN A 189 -3.36 22.66 -18.49
C ASN A 189 -1.97 23.13 -18.03
N GLY A 190 -1.93 24.12 -17.12
CA GLY A 190 -0.67 24.70 -16.64
C GLY A 190 0.25 23.68 -15.96
N SER A 191 -0.31 22.68 -15.27
CA SER A 191 0.44 21.59 -14.63
C SER A 191 1.13 20.70 -15.68
N GLU A 192 0.42 20.32 -16.75
CA GLU A 192 0.98 19.52 -17.85
C GLU A 192 2.07 20.26 -18.61
N TYR A 193 1.93 21.58 -18.80
CA TYR A 193 2.98 22.42 -19.39
C TYR A 193 4.23 22.44 -18.51
N LEU A 194 4.09 22.68 -17.20
CA LEU A 194 5.22 22.70 -16.27
C LEU A 194 5.96 21.37 -16.24
N LEU A 195 5.25 20.25 -16.15
CA LEU A 195 5.84 18.93 -16.12
C LEU A 195 6.57 18.63 -17.44
N SER A 196 6.00 19.04 -18.58
CA SER A 196 6.62 18.90 -19.90
C SER A 196 7.88 19.74 -20.03
N GLU A 197 7.92 20.97 -19.52
CA GLU A 197 9.07 21.85 -19.51
C GLU A 197 10.21 21.30 -18.65
N LEU A 198 9.89 20.63 -17.56
CA LEU A 198 10.84 20.00 -16.65
C LEU A 198 11.27 18.59 -17.06
N ASP A 199 10.87 18.10 -18.23
CA ASP A 199 11.09 16.71 -18.69
C ASP A 199 10.52 15.64 -17.70
N ILE A 200 9.50 15.98 -16.94
CA ILE A 200 8.84 15.09 -15.97
C ILE A 200 7.73 14.31 -16.67
N VAL A 201 7.75 12.99 -16.51
CA VAL A 201 6.72 12.12 -17.07
C VAL A 201 5.46 12.17 -16.22
N GLN A 202 4.37 12.68 -16.79
CA GLN A 202 3.08 12.59 -16.14
C GLN A 202 2.45 11.22 -16.37
N LYS A 203 2.23 10.49 -15.27
CA LYS A 203 1.45 9.24 -15.22
C LYS A 203 0.08 9.57 -14.67
N ASN A 204 -0.97 9.24 -15.39
CA ASN A 204 -2.34 9.41 -14.91
C ASN A 204 -2.90 8.05 -14.53
N GLY A 205 -3.58 7.97 -13.41
CA GLY A 205 -4.36 6.80 -13.03
C GLY A 205 -5.41 6.50 -14.11
N SER A 206 -5.58 5.25 -14.49
CA SER A 206 -6.68 4.89 -15.37
C SER A 206 -8.01 5.03 -14.62
N PRO A 207 -9.06 5.64 -15.24
CA PRO A 207 -10.36 5.77 -14.58
C PRO A 207 -10.87 4.42 -14.06
N GLY A 208 -11.29 4.38 -12.78
CA GLY A 208 -11.82 3.17 -12.15
C GLY A 208 -10.74 2.16 -11.67
N HIS A 209 -9.46 2.55 -11.63
CA HIS A 209 -8.38 1.69 -11.14
C HIS A 209 -7.84 2.09 -9.77
N PRO A 210 -8.36 1.51 -8.69
CA PRO A 210 -7.85 1.76 -7.33
C PRO A 210 -6.42 1.24 -7.11
N GLN A 211 -5.86 0.46 -8.03
CA GLN A 211 -4.57 -0.18 -7.81
C GLN A 211 -3.37 0.76 -8.00
N THR A 212 -3.45 1.69 -8.92
CA THR A 212 -2.40 2.69 -9.18
C THR A 212 -2.36 3.75 -8.10
N GLN A 213 -3.51 4.12 -7.52
CA GLN A 213 -3.64 5.13 -6.48
C GLN A 213 -3.86 4.56 -5.06
N GLY A 214 -3.91 3.24 -4.91
CA GLY A 214 -4.18 2.59 -3.62
C GLY A 214 -3.20 2.94 -2.49
N LYS A 215 -2.04 3.54 -2.81
CA LYS A 215 -1.08 4.04 -1.83
C LYS A 215 -1.53 5.36 -1.24
N ILE A 216 -1.92 6.31 -2.10
CA ILE A 216 -2.38 7.62 -1.66
C ILE A 216 -3.78 7.56 -1.04
N GLU A 217 -4.66 6.68 -1.54
CA GLU A 217 -5.95 6.39 -0.88
C GLU A 217 -5.76 5.88 0.55
N ARG A 218 -4.82 4.95 0.74
CA ARG A 218 -4.49 4.47 2.09
C ARG A 218 -3.83 5.54 2.95
N PHE A 219 -3.04 6.41 2.36
CA PHE A 219 -2.50 7.57 3.04
C PHE A 219 -3.63 8.49 3.53
N HIS A 220 -4.60 8.82 2.68
CA HIS A 220 -5.77 9.61 3.07
C HIS A 220 -6.58 8.97 4.21
N GLN A 221 -6.77 7.65 4.19
CA GLN A 221 -7.40 6.95 5.31
C GLN A 221 -6.62 7.12 6.62
N THR A 222 -5.29 7.08 6.54
CA THR A 222 -4.41 7.29 7.71
C THR A 222 -4.48 8.72 8.21
N LEU A 223 -4.40 9.70 7.31
CA LEU A 223 -4.52 11.12 7.63
C LEU A 223 -5.87 11.42 8.30
N LYS A 224 -6.97 11.00 7.68
CA LYS A 224 -8.32 11.22 8.22
C LYS A 224 -8.52 10.58 9.58
N LYS A 225 -8.00 9.37 9.77
CA LYS A 225 -8.03 8.69 11.06
C LYS A 225 -7.29 9.51 12.13
N TRP A 226 -6.08 9.99 11.81
CA TRP A 226 -5.30 10.81 12.74
C TRP A 226 -6.01 12.12 13.08
N LEU A 227 -6.53 12.84 12.07
CA LEU A 227 -7.28 14.10 12.26
C LEU A 227 -8.57 13.90 13.06
N THR A 228 -9.19 12.72 13.01
CA THR A 228 -10.41 12.42 13.79
C THR A 228 -10.12 12.35 15.29
N GLU A 229 -8.92 11.96 15.67
CA GLU A 229 -8.48 11.90 17.08
C GLU A 229 -8.00 13.27 17.60
N GLN A 230 -7.81 14.26 16.71
CA GLN A 230 -7.45 15.62 17.08
C GLN A 230 -8.70 16.48 17.35
N GLU A 231 -8.52 17.54 18.12
CA GLU A 231 -9.55 18.58 18.20
C GLU A 231 -9.77 19.23 16.83
N ARG A 232 -11.03 19.45 16.46
CA ARG A 232 -11.32 20.04 15.16
C ARG A 232 -10.79 21.46 15.06
N ALA A 233 -9.95 21.69 14.06
CA ALA A 233 -9.34 22.99 13.80
C ALA A 233 -10.40 24.05 13.51
N LYS A 234 -10.18 25.25 14.04
CA LYS A 234 -11.11 26.40 13.88
C LYS A 234 -10.92 27.10 12.54
N ASP A 235 -9.70 27.06 12.01
CA ASP A 235 -9.34 27.73 10.78
C ASP A 235 -8.26 26.96 10.01
N LEU A 236 -7.93 27.45 8.81
CA LEU A 236 -6.91 26.86 7.94
C LEU A 236 -5.52 26.83 8.61
N LYS A 237 -5.23 27.84 9.42
CA LYS A 237 -3.91 28.00 10.08
C LYS A 237 -3.70 26.94 11.15
N GLU A 238 -4.73 26.70 11.95
CA GLU A 238 -4.70 25.64 12.96
C GLU A 238 -4.68 24.26 12.32
N LEU A 239 -5.46 24.04 11.25
CA LEU A 239 -5.42 22.78 10.50
C LEU A 239 -4.04 22.56 9.89
N GLN A 240 -3.40 23.59 9.31
CA GLN A 240 -2.04 23.47 8.77
C GLN A 240 -1.05 23.04 9.84
N ARG A 241 -1.10 23.62 11.03
CA ARG A 241 -0.26 23.20 12.14
C ARG A 241 -0.45 21.72 12.50
N GLN A 242 -1.70 21.22 12.50
CA GLN A 242 -1.99 19.80 12.72
C GLN A 242 -1.41 18.94 11.59
N LEU A 243 -1.50 19.39 10.33
CA LEU A 243 -0.95 18.68 9.18
C LEU A 243 0.60 18.61 9.24
N ASP A 244 1.27 19.66 9.70
CA ASP A 244 2.73 19.68 9.87
C ASP A 244 3.18 18.72 10.97
N GLU A 245 2.44 18.68 12.08
CA GLU A 245 2.63 17.69 13.14
C GLU A 245 2.40 16.26 12.61
N PHE A 246 1.30 16.03 11.91
CA PHE A 246 1.01 14.75 11.27
C PHE A 246 2.13 14.33 10.32
N ARG A 247 2.63 15.24 9.47
CA ARG A 247 3.75 14.96 8.54
C ARG A 247 4.97 14.45 9.31
N THR A 248 5.31 15.10 10.41
CA THR A 248 6.44 14.69 11.27
C THR A 248 6.21 13.29 11.84
N VAL A 249 5.08 13.07 12.49
CA VAL A 249 4.74 11.78 13.11
C VAL A 249 4.66 10.66 12.06
N TYR A 250 4.01 10.92 10.93
CA TYR A 250 3.85 9.96 9.83
C TYR A 250 5.20 9.54 9.25
N ASN A 251 6.11 10.48 9.04
CA ASN A 251 7.41 10.22 8.43
C ASN A 251 8.41 9.55 9.39
N THR A 252 8.39 9.92 10.69
CA THR A 252 9.45 9.53 11.62
C THR A 252 9.03 8.48 12.65
N GLN A 253 7.75 8.38 12.99
CA GLN A 253 7.27 7.55 14.10
C GLN A 253 6.34 6.41 13.67
N ARG A 254 5.87 6.43 12.42
CA ARG A 254 4.94 5.41 11.94
C ARG A 254 5.65 4.34 11.11
N PRO A 255 5.80 3.09 11.62
CA PRO A 255 6.37 1.99 10.87
C PRO A 255 5.39 1.50 9.77
N HIS A 256 5.91 1.23 8.58
CA HIS A 256 5.13 0.72 7.47
C HIS A 256 5.42 -0.76 7.18
N ARG A 257 4.38 -1.58 7.11
CA ARG A 257 4.53 -3.01 6.74
C ARG A 257 5.13 -3.19 5.36
N ALA A 258 4.77 -2.32 4.41
CA ALA A 258 5.30 -2.37 3.05
C ALA A 258 6.78 -1.98 2.97
N LEU A 259 7.33 -1.36 4.00
CA LEU A 259 8.73 -0.95 4.14
C LEU A 259 9.46 -1.82 5.18
N GLU A 260 9.04 -3.06 5.36
CA GLU A 260 9.63 -3.98 6.36
C GLU A 260 9.65 -3.39 7.78
N MET A 261 8.59 -2.70 8.16
CA MET A 261 8.44 -2.00 9.42
C MET A 261 9.42 -0.82 9.62
N ARG A 262 10.10 -0.34 8.56
CA ARG A 262 10.83 0.93 8.61
C ARG A 262 9.85 2.11 8.54
N THR A 263 10.29 3.26 9.06
CA THR A 263 9.55 4.51 8.85
C THR A 263 9.79 5.04 7.43
N PRO A 264 8.90 5.89 6.90
CA PRO A 264 9.10 6.52 5.59
C PRO A 264 10.43 7.28 5.49
N GLN A 265 10.81 8.01 6.55
CA GLN A 265 12.06 8.75 6.62
C GLN A 265 13.28 7.83 6.54
N THR A 266 13.33 6.78 7.36
CA THR A 266 14.44 5.81 7.35
C THR A 266 14.56 5.12 5.99
N SER A 267 13.41 4.76 5.37
CA SER A 267 13.41 4.14 4.05
C SER A 267 13.89 5.10 2.95
N TYR A 268 13.57 6.39 3.05
CA TYR A 268 14.02 7.41 2.13
C TYR A 268 15.53 7.66 2.23
N GLU A 269 16.06 7.76 3.44
CA GLU A 269 17.47 8.05 3.70
C GLU A 269 18.40 6.88 3.34
N SER A 270 17.92 5.66 3.50
CA SER A 270 18.71 4.44 3.26
C SER A 270 18.87 4.07 1.78
N THR A 271 18.23 4.79 0.85
CA THR A 271 18.19 4.42 -0.57
C THR A 271 18.73 5.55 -1.44
N ILE A 272 19.50 5.19 -2.48
CA ILE A 272 20.01 6.15 -3.48
C ILE A 272 18.82 6.76 -4.24
N LYS A 273 18.84 8.09 -4.39
CA LYS A 273 17.78 8.86 -5.05
C LYS A 273 17.97 8.87 -6.55
N ALA A 274 16.89 8.63 -7.26
CA ALA A 274 16.89 8.77 -8.72
C ALA A 274 17.02 10.24 -9.15
N THR A 275 17.70 10.48 -10.26
CA THR A 275 17.86 11.80 -10.86
C THR A 275 17.16 11.88 -12.22
N PRO A 276 16.70 13.06 -12.68
CA PRO A 276 16.01 13.18 -13.97
C PRO A 276 16.81 12.68 -15.18
N LYS A 277 18.16 12.74 -15.13
CA LYS A 277 19.03 12.19 -16.19
C LYS A 277 18.98 10.66 -16.28
N GLU A 278 18.83 9.97 -15.14
CA GLU A 278 18.66 8.51 -15.08
C GLU A 278 17.26 8.08 -15.53
N ALA A 279 16.34 9.03 -15.61
CA ALA A 279 14.97 8.80 -16.06
C ALA A 279 14.85 8.53 -17.56
N LYS A 280 15.70 9.12 -18.36
CA LYS A 280 15.64 8.96 -19.82
C LYS A 280 15.86 7.51 -20.25
N ASP A 281 16.50 6.70 -19.40
CA ASP A 281 16.75 5.27 -19.66
C ASP A 281 15.72 4.31 -19.01
N LYS A 282 14.75 4.80 -18.24
CA LYS A 282 13.76 3.94 -17.54
C LYS A 282 12.32 4.23 -17.96
N GLU A 283 11.86 3.38 -18.78
CA GLU A 283 10.55 2.79 -19.07
C GLU A 283 9.28 3.61 -18.75
N HIS A 284 8.72 4.21 -19.78
CA HIS A 284 7.36 4.75 -19.79
C HIS A 284 6.34 3.61 -19.83
N TYR A 285 5.61 3.38 -18.74
CA TYR A 285 4.51 2.42 -18.75
C TYR A 285 3.20 3.07 -19.22
N ARG A 286 2.57 2.45 -20.21
CA ARG A 286 1.20 2.74 -20.62
C ARG A 286 0.29 1.64 -20.12
N VAL A 287 -0.67 1.97 -19.26
CA VAL A 287 -1.68 1.00 -18.80
C VAL A 287 -2.99 1.27 -19.52
N ARG A 288 -3.54 0.22 -20.15
CA ARG A 288 -4.84 0.27 -20.79
C ARG A 288 -5.71 -0.87 -20.31
N HIS A 289 -7.00 -0.60 -20.12
CA HIS A 289 -8.01 -1.62 -19.90
C HIS A 289 -8.49 -2.16 -21.24
N ASP A 290 -8.62 -3.48 -21.32
CA ASP A 290 -9.11 -4.13 -22.51
C ASP A 290 -9.81 -5.46 -22.18
N SER A 291 -10.36 -6.10 -23.22
CA SER A 291 -10.87 -7.47 -23.17
C SER A 291 -10.29 -8.24 -24.30
N VAL A 292 -9.81 -9.45 -24.03
CA VAL A 292 -9.30 -10.35 -25.06
C VAL A 292 -10.45 -10.72 -26.01
N ASP A 293 -10.22 -10.62 -27.30
CA ASP A 293 -11.23 -10.93 -28.32
C ASP A 293 -11.52 -12.43 -28.43
N LYS A 294 -12.51 -12.80 -29.24
CA LYS A 294 -12.89 -14.20 -29.49
C LYS A 294 -11.79 -15.05 -30.12
N PHE A 295 -10.74 -14.42 -30.64
CA PHE A 295 -9.59 -15.10 -31.25
C PHE A 295 -8.39 -15.16 -30.33
N GLY A 296 -8.53 -14.76 -29.06
CA GLY A 296 -7.43 -14.72 -28.11
C GLY A 296 -6.41 -13.60 -28.40
N LYS A 297 -6.85 -12.47 -28.95
CA LYS A 297 -5.99 -11.36 -29.37
C LYS A 297 -6.40 -10.06 -28.71
N LEU A 298 -5.44 -9.13 -28.66
CA LEU A 298 -5.64 -7.73 -28.31
C LEU A 298 -5.05 -6.85 -29.39
N SER A 299 -5.57 -5.63 -29.55
CA SER A 299 -5.05 -4.65 -30.49
C SER A 299 -4.40 -3.49 -29.73
N LEU A 300 -3.19 -3.09 -30.12
CA LEU A 300 -2.45 -1.98 -29.54
C LEU A 300 -2.01 -1.00 -30.63
N ARG A 301 -2.39 0.28 -30.52
CA ARG A 301 -1.91 1.32 -31.41
C ARG A 301 -0.63 1.94 -30.88
N ARG A 302 0.46 1.89 -31.66
CA ARG A 302 1.75 2.48 -31.34
C ARG A 302 2.40 3.11 -32.57
N ALA A 303 2.99 4.28 -32.41
CA ALA A 303 3.63 5.02 -33.50
C ALA A 303 2.77 5.13 -34.76
N GLY A 304 1.46 5.37 -34.60
CA GLY A 304 0.53 5.49 -35.72
C GLY A 304 0.05 4.16 -36.32
N LYS A 305 0.67 3.02 -36.01
CA LYS A 305 0.34 1.69 -36.54
C LYS A 305 -0.45 0.84 -35.51
N MET A 306 -1.29 -0.06 -36.03
CA MET A 306 -2.01 -1.04 -35.23
C MET A 306 -1.20 -2.34 -35.15
N HIS A 307 -0.98 -2.82 -33.93
CA HIS A 307 -0.31 -4.09 -33.65
C HIS A 307 -1.28 -5.03 -32.95
N HIS A 308 -1.14 -6.32 -33.16
CA HIS A 308 -1.96 -7.37 -32.55
C HIS A 308 -1.11 -8.22 -31.62
N LEU A 309 -1.61 -8.43 -30.41
CA LEU A 309 -0.97 -9.23 -29.35
C LEU A 309 -1.66 -10.60 -29.30
N GLY A 310 -0.94 -11.67 -29.50
CA GLY A 310 -1.45 -13.04 -29.35
C GLY A 310 -1.44 -13.47 -27.89
N VAL A 311 -2.58 -13.33 -27.18
CA VAL A 311 -2.71 -13.68 -25.75
C VAL A 311 -2.99 -15.17 -25.56
N GLY A 312 -3.58 -15.80 -26.54
CA GLY A 312 -4.00 -17.20 -26.51
C GLY A 312 -5.52 -17.36 -26.43
N ILE A 313 -6.02 -18.40 -27.10
CA ILE A 313 -7.48 -18.66 -27.26
C ILE A 313 -8.12 -19.00 -25.89
N ASP A 314 -7.38 -19.64 -24.98
CA ASP A 314 -7.86 -19.98 -23.64
C ASP A 314 -8.12 -18.76 -22.75
N ASN A 315 -7.68 -17.59 -23.19
CA ASN A 315 -7.86 -16.31 -22.51
C ASN A 315 -8.96 -15.45 -23.15
N GLN A 316 -9.75 -15.99 -24.10
CA GLN A 316 -10.84 -15.26 -24.76
C GLN A 316 -11.81 -14.64 -23.74
N PHE A 317 -12.29 -13.43 -24.04
CA PHE A 317 -13.23 -12.65 -23.23
C PHE A 317 -12.75 -12.26 -21.82
N LYS A 318 -11.55 -12.63 -21.43
CA LYS A 318 -10.98 -12.17 -20.15
C LYS A 318 -10.77 -10.65 -20.18
N LYS A 319 -11.18 -10.01 -19.10
CA LYS A 319 -10.88 -8.58 -18.87
C LYS A 319 -9.46 -8.44 -18.35
N VAL A 320 -8.68 -7.59 -19.02
CA VAL A 320 -7.23 -7.50 -18.78
C VAL A 320 -6.76 -6.06 -18.64
N PHE A 321 -5.56 -5.93 -18.03
CA PHE A 321 -4.71 -4.74 -18.12
C PHE A 321 -3.64 -5.00 -19.15
N VAL A 322 -3.46 -4.09 -20.07
CA VAL A 322 -2.34 -4.08 -21.00
C VAL A 322 -1.34 -3.03 -20.50
N VAL A 323 -0.19 -3.48 -20.04
CA VAL A 323 0.91 -2.66 -19.54
C VAL A 323 2.00 -2.66 -20.59
N ALA A 324 2.22 -1.52 -21.23
CA ALA A 324 3.25 -1.37 -22.26
C ALA A 324 4.35 -0.43 -21.76
N ASP A 325 5.58 -0.89 -21.82
CA ASP A 325 6.79 -0.07 -21.68
C ASP A 325 7.43 0.23 -23.05
N HIS A 326 8.71 0.63 -23.08
CA HIS A 326 9.42 0.88 -24.33
C HIS A 326 9.73 -0.39 -25.12
N TYR A 327 9.91 -1.53 -24.45
CA TYR A 327 10.43 -2.77 -25.03
C TYR A 327 9.44 -3.91 -24.95
N LYS A 328 8.51 -3.87 -23.99
CA LYS A 328 7.62 -5.00 -23.67
C LYS A 328 6.18 -4.56 -23.49
N VAL A 329 5.28 -5.50 -23.74
CA VAL A 329 3.86 -5.40 -23.39
C VAL A 329 3.49 -6.60 -22.54
N SER A 330 3.02 -6.36 -21.32
CA SER A 330 2.51 -7.38 -20.43
C SER A 330 0.98 -7.30 -20.37
N VAL A 331 0.31 -8.43 -20.47
CA VAL A 331 -1.15 -8.54 -20.34
C VAL A 331 -1.47 -9.25 -19.03
N VAL A 332 -2.19 -8.59 -18.16
CA VAL A 332 -2.52 -9.05 -16.81
C VAL A 332 -4.02 -9.28 -16.71
N GLU A 333 -4.45 -10.45 -16.28
CA GLU A 333 -5.86 -10.73 -16.03
C GLU A 333 -6.38 -9.91 -14.84
N LYS A 334 -7.51 -9.22 -15.03
CA LYS A 334 -8.09 -8.37 -13.97
C LYS A 334 -8.59 -9.14 -12.76
N LYS A 335 -9.05 -10.35 -12.95
CA LYS A 335 -9.68 -11.16 -11.91
C LYS A 335 -8.64 -11.78 -10.99
N THR A 336 -7.56 -12.32 -11.53
CA THR A 336 -6.52 -13.06 -10.80
C THR A 336 -5.29 -12.21 -10.50
N GLY A 337 -5.02 -11.17 -11.30
CA GLY A 337 -3.78 -10.39 -11.24
C GLY A 337 -2.58 -11.11 -11.87
N GLU A 338 -2.79 -12.24 -12.54
CA GLU A 338 -1.74 -13.01 -13.21
C GLU A 338 -1.37 -12.42 -14.56
N ILE A 339 -0.08 -12.49 -14.90
CA ILE A 339 0.39 -12.15 -16.25
C ILE A 339 0.08 -13.33 -17.16
N ILE A 340 -0.87 -13.13 -18.06
CA ILE A 340 -1.31 -14.17 -19.01
C ILE A 340 -0.56 -14.14 -20.34
N SER A 341 0.07 -13.03 -20.69
CA SER A 341 0.97 -12.94 -21.85
C SER A 341 1.97 -11.81 -21.72
N GLN A 342 3.14 -12.00 -22.35
CA GLN A 342 4.16 -10.97 -22.51
C GLN A 342 4.66 -10.95 -23.95
N HIS A 343 4.91 -9.74 -24.47
CA HIS A 343 5.28 -9.53 -25.86
C HIS A 343 6.45 -8.54 -25.93
N GLU A 344 7.42 -8.82 -26.80
CA GLU A 344 8.42 -7.83 -27.18
C GLU A 344 7.85 -6.87 -28.23
N ILE A 345 8.17 -5.59 -28.07
CA ILE A 345 7.76 -4.57 -29.04
C ILE A 345 8.66 -4.63 -30.26
N GLN A 346 8.10 -5.09 -31.35
CA GLN A 346 8.78 -5.14 -32.66
C GLN A 346 8.08 -4.19 -33.63
N PRO A 347 8.55 -2.95 -33.81
CA PRO A 347 7.86 -1.92 -34.61
C PRO A 347 7.63 -2.30 -36.06
N THR A 348 8.45 -3.20 -36.60
CA THR A 348 8.37 -3.70 -37.97
C THR A 348 7.29 -4.76 -38.17
N ARG A 349 6.86 -5.44 -37.11
CA ARG A 349 5.85 -6.51 -37.16
C ARG A 349 4.48 -6.02 -36.71
N THR A 350 3.44 -6.43 -37.40
CA THR A 350 2.05 -6.13 -37.04
C THR A 350 1.48 -7.09 -36.00
N TYR A 351 2.09 -8.25 -35.81
CA TYR A 351 1.68 -9.28 -34.86
C TYR A 351 2.84 -9.63 -33.91
N TRP A 352 2.57 -9.60 -32.59
CA TRP A 352 3.53 -9.94 -31.55
C TRP A 352 3.10 -11.20 -30.82
N THR A 353 3.96 -12.21 -30.82
CA THR A 353 3.72 -13.51 -30.17
C THR A 353 3.92 -13.41 -28.67
N ASN A 354 3.24 -14.30 -27.92
CA ASN A 354 3.44 -14.44 -26.48
C ASN A 354 4.69 -15.29 -26.19
N TYR A 355 5.74 -14.69 -25.69
CA TYR A 355 6.98 -15.43 -25.43
C TYR A 355 6.96 -16.26 -24.14
N LEU A 356 5.99 -16.07 -23.21
CA LEU A 356 5.80 -16.97 -22.06
C LEU A 356 5.45 -18.39 -22.52
N VAL A 357 4.65 -18.50 -23.57
CA VAL A 357 4.29 -19.80 -24.17
C VAL A 357 5.49 -20.40 -24.89
N ASP A 358 6.27 -19.59 -25.59
CA ASP A 358 7.48 -20.04 -26.32
C ASP A 358 8.56 -20.58 -25.36
N GLU A 359 8.75 -19.98 -24.20
CA GLU A 359 9.67 -20.49 -23.17
C GLU A 359 9.18 -21.79 -22.54
N ALA A 360 7.89 -21.91 -22.25
CA ALA A 360 7.30 -23.15 -21.73
C ALA A 360 7.45 -24.31 -22.74
N THR A 361 7.22 -24.02 -24.03
CA THR A 361 7.35 -25.01 -25.12
C THR A 361 8.82 -25.40 -25.35
N LYS A 362 9.77 -24.48 -25.18
CA LYS A 362 11.22 -24.78 -25.26
C LYS A 362 11.71 -25.62 -24.07
N ARG A 363 11.17 -25.42 -22.86
CA ARG A 363 11.48 -26.25 -21.69
C ARG A 363 10.98 -27.68 -21.84
N THR A 364 9.77 -27.87 -22.40
CA THR A 364 9.20 -29.21 -22.65
C THR A 364 9.93 -29.96 -23.78
N ARG A 365 10.49 -29.26 -24.76
CA ARG A 365 11.31 -29.86 -25.82
C ARG A 365 12.75 -30.21 -25.40
N LYS A 366 13.28 -29.57 -24.35
CA LYS A 366 14.59 -29.89 -23.76
C LYS A 366 14.51 -31.04 -22.73
N ALA A 367 13.30 -31.38 -22.27
CA ALA A 367 13.06 -32.46 -21.29
C ALA A 367 12.61 -33.78 -21.95
N LYS A 368 12.51 -33.81 -23.29
CA LYS A 368 12.37 -35.00 -24.12
C LYS A 368 13.65 -35.20 -24.93
#